data_bdb0fab15b378e12df108b4844ba54ea
#
_entry.id   bdb0fab15b378e12df108b4844ba54ea
#
_cell.length_a   1.000
_cell.length_b   1.000
_cell.length_c   1.000
_cell.angle_alpha   90.00
_cell.angle_beta   90.00
_cell.angle_gamma   90.00
#
_symmetry.space_group_name_H-M   'P 1'
#
loop_
_entity.id
_entity.type
_entity.pdbx_description
1 polymer ?
#
loop_
_entity_poly.entity_id
_entity_poly.type
_entity_poly.pdbx_seq_one_letter_code
_entity_poly.pdbx_strand_id
1 'polypeptide(L)'
;MRHAHIHVTGIVQGVGMRPFVYREAMAHGICGWVLNAGDGVHIEAHALSESLDEFVDALSEHAPAASRVEHVEVVDLAPGNWDAANEQGFRIVASQDQTAHTTLVSPDIATCNDCLRELFDPADRRYHYPFINCTNCGPRFTIIRSLPYDRAATSMDRFPMCPACAAEYADPLDRRFHAQPDACFDCGPHITWREAVNGNACGNSSATPAVGTTREASDAIIERCVELLASGGIVAIKGLGGFHLA
;
A
#
# COMPACT_ATOMS: atom_id res chain seq x y z
N MET A 1 -13.21 -2.53 -32.59
CA MET A 1 -12.71 -3.01 -31.29
C MET A 1 -11.28 -3.42 -31.49
N ARG A 2 -10.40 -3.03 -30.58
CA ARG A 2 -8.97 -3.36 -30.54
C ARG A 2 -8.69 -4.11 -29.25
N HIS A 3 -7.83 -5.12 -29.32
CA HIS A 3 -7.41 -5.93 -28.19
C HIS A 3 -5.90 -5.81 -28.06
N ALA A 4 -5.40 -5.40 -26.91
CA ALA A 4 -3.98 -5.19 -26.69
C ALA A 4 -3.53 -5.71 -25.32
N HIS A 5 -2.28 -6.16 -25.28
CA HIS A 5 -1.52 -6.35 -24.06
C HIS A 5 -0.62 -5.13 -23.86
N ILE A 6 -0.65 -4.55 -22.65
CA ILE A 6 0.11 -3.37 -22.29
C ILE A 6 1.04 -3.73 -21.12
N HIS A 7 2.32 -3.42 -21.26
CA HIS A 7 3.33 -3.64 -20.23
C HIS A 7 3.90 -2.30 -19.77
N VAL A 8 3.76 -2.00 -18.48
CA VAL A 8 4.22 -0.75 -17.86
C VAL A 8 5.37 -1.05 -16.93
N THR A 9 6.52 -0.41 -17.17
CA THR A 9 7.76 -0.60 -16.40
C THR A 9 8.21 0.65 -15.68
N GLY A 10 9.11 0.50 -14.68
CA GLY A 10 9.62 1.57 -13.83
C GLY A 10 9.27 1.36 -12.34
N ILE A 11 9.10 2.44 -11.59
CA ILE A 11 8.55 2.40 -10.22
C ILE A 11 7.02 2.40 -10.32
N VAL A 12 6.44 1.22 -10.52
CA VAL A 12 5.01 1.04 -10.82
C VAL A 12 4.29 0.12 -9.83
N GLN A 13 5.00 -0.42 -8.84
CA GLN A 13 4.42 -1.22 -7.76
C GLN A 13 4.55 -0.54 -6.41
N GLY A 14 3.55 -0.73 -5.53
CA GLY A 14 3.50 -0.04 -4.24
C GLY A 14 3.14 1.45 -4.32
N VAL A 15 2.78 1.96 -5.46
CA VAL A 15 2.48 3.38 -5.75
C VAL A 15 1.02 3.62 -6.13
N GLY A 16 0.15 2.62 -5.97
CA GLY A 16 -1.26 2.73 -6.34
C GLY A 16 -1.53 2.53 -7.84
N MET A 17 -0.60 1.95 -8.60
CA MET A 17 -0.76 1.77 -10.06
C MET A 17 -1.98 0.90 -10.41
N ARG A 18 -2.19 -0.26 -9.79
CA ARG A 18 -3.35 -1.12 -10.07
C ARG A 18 -4.71 -0.42 -9.83
N PRO A 19 -4.94 0.24 -8.66
CA PRO A 19 -6.12 1.09 -8.45
C PRO A 19 -6.27 2.23 -9.45
N PHE A 20 -5.17 2.85 -9.86
CA PHE A 20 -5.18 3.90 -10.88
C PHE A 20 -5.61 3.35 -12.23
N VAL A 21 -4.95 2.28 -12.73
CA VAL A 21 -5.30 1.61 -13.99
C VAL A 21 -6.77 1.18 -14.00
N TYR A 22 -7.28 0.65 -12.89
CA TYR A 22 -8.68 0.27 -12.76
C TYR A 22 -9.62 1.48 -12.98
N ARG A 23 -9.34 2.62 -12.35
CA ARG A 23 -10.17 3.83 -12.50
C ARG A 23 -10.12 4.40 -13.92
N GLU A 24 -8.92 4.47 -14.52
CA GLU A 24 -8.78 4.92 -15.91
C GLU A 24 -9.49 3.96 -16.87
N ALA A 25 -9.38 2.65 -16.68
CA ALA A 25 -10.07 1.68 -17.49
C ALA A 25 -11.60 1.86 -17.42
N MET A 26 -12.16 2.10 -16.24
CA MET A 26 -13.58 2.37 -16.06
C MET A 26 -14.00 3.69 -16.73
N ALA A 27 -13.17 4.73 -16.64
CA ALA A 27 -13.44 6.04 -17.24
C ALA A 27 -13.46 5.99 -18.78
N HIS A 28 -12.59 5.17 -19.38
CA HIS A 28 -12.48 5.02 -20.83
C HIS A 28 -13.29 3.83 -21.39
N GLY A 29 -14.08 3.14 -20.56
CA GLY A 29 -14.90 2.00 -21.00
C GLY A 29 -14.09 0.79 -21.48
N ILE A 30 -12.91 0.57 -20.88
CA ILE A 30 -12.03 -0.55 -21.19
C ILE A 30 -12.54 -1.80 -20.47
N CYS A 31 -12.59 -2.93 -21.17
CA CYS A 31 -12.77 -4.25 -20.59
C CYS A 31 -11.42 -4.95 -20.48
N GLY A 32 -11.23 -5.75 -19.41
CA GLY A 32 -9.99 -6.50 -19.27
C GLY A 32 -9.53 -6.66 -17.83
N TRP A 33 -8.21 -6.68 -17.66
CA TRP A 33 -7.61 -6.86 -16.35
C TRP A 33 -6.25 -6.20 -16.21
N VAL A 34 -5.83 -5.99 -14.95
CA VAL A 34 -4.48 -5.56 -14.57
C VAL A 34 -3.92 -6.45 -13.48
N LEU A 35 -2.61 -6.74 -13.55
CA LEU A 35 -1.86 -7.46 -12.53
C LEU A 35 -0.45 -6.88 -12.33
N ASN A 36 0.16 -7.20 -11.18
CA ASN A 36 1.59 -7.03 -10.97
C ASN A 36 2.32 -8.32 -11.34
N ALA A 37 3.49 -8.17 -11.96
CA ALA A 37 4.45 -9.25 -12.18
C ALA A 37 5.86 -8.82 -11.76
N GLY A 38 6.82 -9.73 -11.75
CA GLY A 38 8.19 -9.42 -11.33
C GLY A 38 8.90 -8.36 -12.17
N ASP A 39 8.43 -8.11 -13.38
CA ASP A 39 8.99 -7.17 -14.36
C ASP A 39 8.18 -5.88 -14.54
N GLY A 40 7.02 -5.73 -13.87
CA GLY A 40 6.22 -4.53 -13.99
C GLY A 40 4.73 -4.73 -13.71
N VAL A 41 3.92 -3.97 -14.43
CA VAL A 41 2.47 -4.06 -14.44
C VAL A 41 2.00 -4.49 -15.82
N HIS A 42 1.21 -5.54 -15.88
CA HIS A 42 0.62 -6.07 -17.12
C HIS A 42 -0.88 -5.79 -17.15
N ILE A 43 -1.34 -5.36 -18.32
CA ILE A 43 -2.72 -5.00 -18.57
C ILE A 43 -3.16 -5.70 -19.86
N GLU A 44 -4.30 -6.35 -19.84
CA GLU A 44 -4.99 -6.77 -21.05
C GLU A 44 -6.24 -5.90 -21.22
N ALA A 45 -6.36 -5.26 -22.38
CA ALA A 45 -7.35 -4.23 -22.62
C ALA A 45 -8.07 -4.46 -23.94
N HIS A 46 -9.41 -4.35 -23.93
CA HIS A 46 -10.27 -4.45 -25.08
C HIS A 46 -11.29 -3.31 -25.11
N ALA A 47 -11.26 -2.52 -26.18
CA ALA A 47 -12.16 -1.37 -26.35
C ALA A 47 -12.23 -0.90 -27.82
N LEU A 48 -12.92 0.22 -28.08
CA LEU A 48 -12.77 0.97 -29.32
C LEU A 48 -11.34 1.51 -29.42
N SER A 49 -10.77 1.61 -30.64
CA SER A 49 -9.38 2.01 -30.83
C SER A 49 -9.09 3.38 -30.19
N GLU A 50 -9.97 4.36 -30.38
CA GLU A 50 -9.84 5.70 -29.80
C GLU A 50 -9.78 5.67 -28.27
N SER A 51 -10.72 4.98 -27.63
CA SER A 51 -10.73 4.82 -26.14
C SER A 51 -9.49 4.11 -25.62
N LEU A 52 -8.96 3.15 -26.38
CA LEU A 52 -7.74 2.44 -25.99
C LEU A 52 -6.51 3.34 -26.10
N ASP A 53 -6.43 4.18 -27.14
CA ASP A 53 -5.33 5.13 -27.31
C ASP A 53 -5.36 6.18 -26.20
N GLU A 54 -6.52 6.78 -25.89
CA GLU A 54 -6.69 7.71 -24.75
C GLU A 54 -6.32 7.07 -23.41
N PHE A 55 -6.72 5.81 -23.19
CA PHE A 55 -6.35 5.06 -21.98
C PHE A 55 -4.83 4.84 -21.87
N VAL A 56 -4.16 4.49 -22.95
CA VAL A 56 -2.69 4.33 -22.99
C VAL A 56 -1.97 5.62 -22.67
N ASP A 57 -2.42 6.74 -23.23
CA ASP A 57 -1.86 8.07 -22.94
C ASP A 57 -2.02 8.41 -21.45
N ALA A 58 -3.21 8.16 -20.88
CA ALA A 58 -3.50 8.40 -19.47
C ALA A 58 -2.58 7.59 -18.53
N LEU A 59 -2.13 6.38 -18.91
CA LEU A 59 -1.20 5.58 -18.10
C LEU A 59 0.13 6.28 -17.82
N SER A 60 0.55 7.17 -18.72
CA SER A 60 1.78 7.97 -18.58
C SER A 60 1.50 9.35 -18.01
N GLU A 61 0.47 10.04 -18.49
CA GLU A 61 0.20 11.44 -18.18
C GLU A 61 -0.43 11.65 -16.81
N HIS A 62 -1.30 10.72 -16.39
CA HIS A 62 -2.05 10.81 -15.12
C HIS A 62 -1.53 9.85 -14.05
N ALA A 63 -0.38 9.22 -14.29
CA ALA A 63 0.19 8.23 -13.38
C ALA A 63 0.28 8.75 -11.93
N PRO A 64 0.11 7.89 -10.91
CA PRO A 64 0.19 8.29 -9.51
C PRO A 64 1.48 9.06 -9.21
N ALA A 65 1.41 10.15 -8.45
CA ALA A 65 2.55 11.03 -8.17
C ALA A 65 3.78 10.33 -7.55
N ALA A 66 3.57 9.19 -6.90
CA ALA A 66 4.64 8.37 -6.34
C ALA A 66 5.20 7.36 -7.34
N SER A 67 4.63 7.24 -8.54
CA SER A 67 5.11 6.38 -9.60
C SER A 67 6.17 7.07 -10.46
N ARG A 68 6.96 6.25 -11.14
CA ARG A 68 7.82 6.67 -12.24
C ARG A 68 7.67 5.67 -13.37
N VAL A 69 6.79 5.99 -14.30
CA VAL A 69 6.63 5.22 -15.53
C VAL A 69 7.84 5.49 -16.43
N GLU A 70 8.61 4.45 -16.73
CA GLU A 70 9.78 4.56 -17.60
C GLU A 70 9.44 4.14 -19.03
N HIS A 71 8.57 3.15 -19.18
CA HIS A 71 8.14 2.67 -20.50
C HIS A 71 6.74 2.08 -20.45
N VAL A 72 5.96 2.31 -21.51
CA VAL A 72 4.67 1.69 -21.79
C VAL A 72 4.78 1.00 -23.14
N GLU A 73 4.81 -0.30 -23.14
CA GLU A 73 4.81 -1.12 -24.35
C GLU A 73 3.39 -1.60 -24.64
N VAL A 74 2.95 -1.44 -25.89
CA VAL A 74 1.62 -1.87 -26.35
C VAL A 74 1.79 -2.87 -27.49
N VAL A 75 1.22 -4.05 -27.30
CA VAL A 75 1.23 -5.13 -28.31
C VAL A 75 -0.18 -5.50 -28.65
N ASP A 76 -0.57 -5.24 -29.90
CA ASP A 76 -1.89 -5.66 -30.40
C ASP A 76 -1.99 -7.18 -30.48
N LEU A 77 -3.07 -7.71 -29.92
CA LEU A 77 -3.38 -9.13 -29.91
C LEU A 77 -4.31 -9.49 -31.07
N ALA A 78 -4.17 -10.70 -31.59
CA ALA A 78 -5.02 -11.16 -32.70
C ALA A 78 -6.51 -11.22 -32.30
N PRO A 79 -7.42 -10.82 -33.19
CA PRO A 79 -8.84 -11.01 -32.99
C PRO A 79 -9.14 -12.50 -32.75
N GLY A 80 -9.82 -12.81 -31.67
CA GLY A 80 -10.18 -14.20 -31.29
C GLY A 80 -9.47 -14.74 -30.05
N ASN A 81 -8.46 -14.06 -29.54
CA ASN A 81 -7.83 -14.39 -28.26
C ASN A 81 -8.50 -13.73 -27.05
N TRP A 82 -9.57 -12.98 -27.27
CA TRP A 82 -10.34 -12.35 -26.21
C TRP A 82 -11.21 -13.38 -25.50
N ASP A 83 -11.03 -13.55 -24.19
CA ASP A 83 -11.88 -14.41 -23.38
C ASP A 83 -13.19 -13.67 -23.05
N ALA A 84 -14.33 -14.25 -23.39
CA ALA A 84 -15.65 -13.72 -23.07
C ALA A 84 -15.86 -13.48 -21.55
N ALA A 85 -15.12 -14.16 -20.67
CA ALA A 85 -15.11 -13.86 -19.24
C ALA A 85 -14.56 -12.46 -18.93
N ASN A 86 -13.78 -11.85 -19.82
CA ASN A 86 -13.24 -10.50 -19.70
C ASN A 86 -14.21 -9.42 -20.24
N GLU A 87 -15.33 -9.77 -20.88
CA GLU A 87 -16.33 -8.82 -21.37
C GLU A 87 -17.16 -8.15 -20.25
N GLN A 88 -17.06 -8.62 -19.01
CA GLN A 88 -17.83 -8.11 -17.88
C GLN A 88 -17.18 -6.90 -17.17
N GLY A 89 -16.43 -6.08 -17.89
CA GLY A 89 -15.78 -4.88 -17.35
C GLY A 89 -14.30 -5.08 -17.09
N PHE A 90 -13.74 -4.26 -16.18
CA PHE A 90 -12.32 -4.27 -15.84
C PHE A 90 -12.08 -4.80 -14.42
N ARG A 91 -10.99 -5.53 -14.19
CA ARG A 91 -10.72 -6.14 -12.88
C ARG A 91 -9.22 -6.14 -12.55
N ILE A 92 -8.91 -6.10 -11.26
CA ILE A 92 -7.58 -6.41 -10.76
C ILE A 92 -7.51 -7.91 -10.49
N VAL A 93 -6.56 -8.59 -11.11
CA VAL A 93 -6.37 -10.04 -10.92
C VAL A 93 -5.14 -10.33 -10.06
N ALA A 94 -5.00 -11.58 -9.63
CA ALA A 94 -3.87 -12.00 -8.81
C ALA A 94 -2.54 -11.75 -9.53
N SER A 95 -1.55 -11.29 -8.77
CA SER A 95 -0.20 -11.10 -9.28
C SER A 95 0.42 -12.41 -9.75
N GLN A 96 1.29 -12.33 -10.74
CA GLN A 96 2.03 -13.49 -11.27
C GLN A 96 3.48 -13.44 -10.80
N ASP A 97 3.94 -14.55 -10.23
CA ASP A 97 5.36 -14.72 -9.89
C ASP A 97 6.11 -15.13 -11.16
N GLN A 98 6.85 -14.20 -11.71
CA GLN A 98 7.73 -14.44 -12.85
C GLN A 98 9.18 -14.48 -12.38
N THR A 99 10.02 -15.29 -13.03
CA THR A 99 11.42 -15.50 -12.67
C THR A 99 12.31 -14.26 -12.84
N ALA A 100 11.86 -13.24 -13.58
CA ALA A 100 12.59 -11.98 -13.77
C ALA A 100 12.01 -10.91 -12.80
N HIS A 101 12.79 -10.54 -11.79
CA HIS A 101 12.47 -9.44 -10.87
C HIS A 101 13.25 -8.20 -11.28
N THR A 102 12.73 -7.46 -12.25
CA THR A 102 13.38 -6.24 -12.79
C THR A 102 12.68 -4.96 -12.33
N THR A 103 11.47 -5.06 -11.77
CA THR A 103 10.74 -3.89 -11.28
C THR A 103 11.39 -3.28 -10.05
N LEU A 104 11.40 -1.95 -9.98
CA LEU A 104 11.96 -1.22 -8.85
C LEU A 104 10.95 -1.15 -7.70
N VAL A 105 11.45 -1.32 -6.47
CA VAL A 105 10.65 -1.17 -5.26
C VAL A 105 10.50 0.32 -4.93
N SER A 106 9.27 0.77 -4.72
CA SER A 106 8.99 2.13 -4.26
C SER A 106 9.62 2.38 -2.89
N PRO A 107 10.22 3.56 -2.63
CA PRO A 107 10.58 3.98 -1.29
C PRO A 107 9.35 4.10 -0.39
N ASP A 108 9.57 4.18 0.92
CA ASP A 108 8.53 4.55 1.87
C ASP A 108 8.07 5.99 1.62
N ILE A 109 6.79 6.24 1.78
CA ILE A 109 6.16 7.52 1.46
C ILE A 109 5.61 8.13 2.75
N ALA A 110 5.95 9.40 3.01
CA ALA A 110 5.43 10.12 4.17
C ALA A 110 3.91 10.14 4.20
N THR A 111 3.33 10.21 5.40
CA THR A 111 1.89 10.26 5.61
C THR A 111 1.26 11.42 4.82
N CYS A 112 0.27 11.12 3.99
CA CYS A 112 -0.41 12.11 3.16
C CYS A 112 -1.42 12.94 3.98
N ASN A 113 -1.83 14.09 3.42
CA ASN A 113 -2.77 14.99 4.09
C ASN A 113 -4.12 14.35 4.42
N ASP A 114 -4.60 13.41 3.61
CA ASP A 114 -5.84 12.70 3.89
C ASP A 114 -5.71 11.79 5.11
N CYS A 115 -4.60 11.03 5.20
CA CYS A 115 -4.31 10.23 6.37
C CYS A 115 -4.04 11.08 7.62
N LEU A 116 -3.39 12.25 7.49
CA LEU A 116 -3.24 13.18 8.61
C LEU A 116 -4.58 13.70 9.08
N ARG A 117 -5.49 14.03 8.18
CA ARG A 117 -6.83 14.49 8.55
C ARG A 117 -7.61 13.42 9.31
N GLU A 118 -7.60 12.17 8.85
CA GLU A 118 -8.22 11.04 9.56
C GLU A 118 -7.53 10.73 10.90
N LEU A 119 -6.19 10.82 10.95
CA LEU A 119 -5.43 10.62 12.19
C LEU A 119 -5.85 11.56 13.32
N PHE A 120 -6.28 12.77 12.99
CA PHE A 120 -6.69 13.79 13.95
C PHE A 120 -8.21 14.05 13.98
N ASP A 121 -9.01 13.25 13.26
CA ASP A 121 -10.47 13.33 13.32
C ASP A 121 -11.03 12.36 14.37
N PRO A 122 -11.61 12.87 15.49
CA PRO A 122 -12.18 12.02 16.53
C PRO A 122 -13.32 11.11 16.06
N ALA A 123 -13.93 11.40 14.90
CA ALA A 123 -14.99 10.58 14.30
C ALA A 123 -14.43 9.44 13.44
N ASP A 124 -13.14 9.46 13.07
CA ASP A 124 -12.52 8.42 12.26
C ASP A 124 -12.11 7.20 13.11
N ARG A 125 -12.31 6.00 12.58
CA ARG A 125 -11.93 4.75 13.24
C ARG A 125 -10.42 4.55 13.41
N ARG A 126 -9.59 5.32 12.68
CA ARG A 126 -8.13 5.38 12.80
C ARG A 126 -7.65 6.62 13.55
N TYR A 127 -8.56 7.32 14.26
CA TYR A 127 -8.16 8.42 15.11
C TYR A 127 -7.04 8.02 16.06
N HIS A 128 -5.91 8.73 16.00
CA HIS A 128 -4.67 8.45 16.74
C HIS A 128 -4.02 7.08 16.46
N TYR A 129 -4.36 6.41 15.35
CA TYR A 129 -3.70 5.16 14.98
C TYR A 129 -2.31 5.43 14.38
N PRO A 130 -1.18 5.06 15.08
CA PRO A 130 0.16 5.49 14.68
C PRO A 130 0.66 4.93 13.34
N PHE A 131 0.03 3.84 12.86
CA PHE A 131 0.41 3.16 11.61
C PHE A 131 -0.60 3.43 10.48
N ILE A 132 -1.33 4.56 10.57
CA ILE A 132 -2.28 4.95 9.53
C ILE A 132 -1.58 5.12 8.17
N ASN A 133 -2.19 4.60 7.12
CA ASN A 133 -1.69 4.68 5.76
C ASN A 133 -2.83 4.52 4.75
N CYS A 134 -2.50 4.69 3.47
CA CYS A 134 -3.39 4.40 2.36
C CYS A 134 -2.59 4.00 1.10
N THR A 135 -3.26 3.93 -0.03
CA THR A 135 -2.62 3.65 -1.34
C THR A 135 -1.54 4.68 -1.70
N ASN A 136 -1.66 5.93 -1.24
CA ASN A 136 -0.77 7.04 -1.59
C ASN A 136 0.35 7.31 -0.58
N CYS A 137 0.36 6.65 0.59
CA CYS A 137 1.35 6.91 1.64
C CYS A 137 1.63 5.68 2.51
N GLY A 138 2.63 5.77 3.38
CA GLY A 138 3.00 4.72 4.31
C GLY A 138 4.17 3.87 3.81
N PRO A 139 4.42 2.73 4.48
CA PRO A 139 5.59 1.90 4.23
C PRO A 139 5.46 1.14 2.90
N ARG A 140 6.60 0.96 2.22
CA ARG A 140 6.78 0.17 1.00
C ARG A 140 8.05 -0.68 1.13
N PHE A 141 9.21 -0.04 0.93
CA PHE A 141 10.52 -0.69 1.00
C PHE A 141 10.75 -1.38 2.35
N THR A 142 10.40 -0.73 3.46
CA THR A 142 10.66 -1.26 4.81
C THR A 142 9.83 -2.48 5.18
N ILE A 143 8.73 -2.75 4.47
CA ILE A 143 7.86 -3.90 4.76
C ILE A 143 7.95 -5.01 3.71
N ILE A 144 8.48 -4.74 2.50
CA ILE A 144 8.54 -5.74 1.43
C ILE A 144 9.53 -6.87 1.75
N ARG A 145 9.19 -8.09 1.37
CA ARG A 145 10.05 -9.29 1.46
C ARG A 145 10.42 -9.82 0.10
N SER A 146 9.49 -9.75 -0.85
CA SER A 146 9.68 -10.18 -2.23
C SER A 146 8.76 -9.43 -3.18
N LEU A 147 9.05 -9.49 -4.47
CA LEU A 147 8.16 -9.07 -5.54
C LEU A 147 7.36 -10.28 -6.05
N PRO A 148 6.18 -10.06 -6.63
CA PRO A 148 5.46 -8.78 -6.80
C PRO A 148 4.97 -8.21 -5.47
N TYR A 149 4.79 -6.87 -5.40
CA TYR A 149 4.36 -6.18 -4.18
C TYR A 149 2.89 -6.46 -3.86
N ASP A 150 2.68 -7.48 -3.05
CA ASP A 150 1.37 -7.85 -2.50
C ASP A 150 1.48 -8.09 -1.00
N ARG A 151 0.35 -8.00 -0.26
CA ARG A 151 0.32 -8.12 1.21
C ARG A 151 1.02 -9.40 1.71
N ALA A 152 0.78 -10.53 1.05
CA ALA A 152 1.42 -11.81 1.38
C ALA A 152 2.95 -11.78 1.22
N ALA A 153 3.46 -10.93 0.31
CA ALA A 153 4.89 -10.71 0.06
C ALA A 153 5.49 -9.58 0.94
N THR A 154 4.79 -9.15 2.00
CA THR A 154 5.23 -8.12 2.93
C THR A 154 5.22 -8.62 4.38
N SER A 155 5.74 -7.82 5.34
CA SER A 155 5.61 -8.12 6.76
C SER A 155 4.18 -8.00 7.28
N MET A 156 3.25 -7.45 6.48
CA MET A 156 1.83 -7.32 6.81
C MET A 156 1.03 -8.62 6.66
N ASP A 157 1.60 -9.69 6.13
CA ASP A 157 1.01 -11.04 6.07
C ASP A 157 0.60 -11.56 7.45
N ARG A 158 1.32 -11.13 8.49
CA ARG A 158 1.06 -11.51 9.89
C ARG A 158 -0.16 -10.82 10.51
N PHE A 159 -0.73 -9.84 9.81
CA PHE A 159 -1.83 -9.01 10.27
C PHE A 159 -3.06 -9.23 9.36
N PRO A 160 -3.86 -10.30 9.61
CA PRO A 160 -5.08 -10.52 8.84
C PRO A 160 -6.04 -9.35 9.04
N MET A 161 -6.59 -8.84 7.94
CA MET A 161 -7.49 -7.69 7.98
C MET A 161 -8.78 -8.00 8.75
N CYS A 162 -9.22 -7.08 9.57
CA CYS A 162 -10.57 -7.10 10.12
C CYS A 162 -11.61 -6.87 9.00
N PRO A 163 -12.90 -7.18 9.21
CA PRO A 163 -13.93 -7.02 8.18
C PRO A 163 -14.00 -5.60 7.58
N ALA A 164 -13.81 -4.56 8.40
CA ALA A 164 -13.84 -3.18 7.95
C ALA A 164 -12.64 -2.84 7.03
N CYS A 165 -11.40 -3.21 7.41
CA CYS A 165 -10.24 -3.03 6.54
C CYS A 165 -10.33 -3.88 5.26
N ALA A 166 -10.87 -5.10 5.34
CA ALA A 166 -11.07 -5.95 4.16
C ALA A 166 -12.09 -5.34 3.19
N ALA A 167 -13.16 -4.70 3.70
CA ALA A 167 -14.13 -4.00 2.87
C ALA A 167 -13.51 -2.81 2.15
N GLU A 168 -12.76 -1.94 2.85
CA GLU A 168 -12.04 -0.82 2.24
C GLU A 168 -11.00 -1.28 1.20
N TYR A 169 -10.28 -2.35 1.51
CA TYR A 169 -9.30 -2.94 0.61
C TYR A 169 -9.92 -3.46 -0.70
N ALA A 170 -11.16 -3.95 -0.64
CA ALA A 170 -11.88 -4.52 -1.78
C ALA A 170 -12.73 -3.49 -2.54
N ASP A 171 -13.02 -2.32 -1.97
CA ASP A 171 -13.86 -1.30 -2.59
C ASP A 171 -13.06 -0.41 -3.54
N PRO A 172 -13.35 -0.44 -4.86
CA PRO A 172 -12.68 0.40 -5.85
C PRO A 172 -12.83 1.91 -5.63
N LEU A 173 -13.85 2.33 -4.88
CA LEU A 173 -14.10 3.73 -4.55
C LEU A 173 -13.38 4.18 -3.29
N ASP A 174 -12.87 3.26 -2.48
CA ASP A 174 -12.12 3.59 -1.27
C ASP A 174 -10.67 3.95 -1.60
N ARG A 175 -10.12 4.93 -0.90
CA ARG A 175 -8.71 5.34 -1.05
C ARG A 175 -7.71 4.31 -0.49
N ARG A 176 -8.19 3.25 0.14
CA ARG A 176 -7.40 2.08 0.58
C ARG A 176 -7.58 0.87 -0.33
N PHE A 177 -8.27 1.03 -1.46
CA PHE A 177 -8.41 -0.02 -2.44
C PHE A 177 -7.04 -0.59 -2.82
N HIS A 178 -6.83 -1.89 -2.55
CA HIS A 178 -5.54 -2.59 -2.74
C HIS A 178 -4.34 -1.95 -2.01
N ALA A 179 -4.55 -1.19 -0.93
CA ALA A 179 -3.46 -0.69 -0.10
C ALA A 179 -2.84 -1.83 0.74
N GLN A 180 -1.72 -2.36 0.31
CA GLN A 180 -1.11 -3.55 0.93
C GLN A 180 -0.80 -3.39 2.44
N PRO A 181 -0.36 -2.19 2.95
CA PRO A 181 -0.12 -1.97 4.37
C PRO A 181 -1.37 -1.61 5.18
N ASP A 182 -2.58 -1.58 4.57
CA ASP A 182 -3.80 -1.15 5.27
C ASP A 182 -4.03 -1.93 6.57
N ALA A 183 -4.37 -1.18 7.64
CA ALA A 183 -4.60 -1.69 8.98
C ALA A 183 -5.35 -0.67 9.86
N CYS A 184 -5.78 -1.12 11.03
CA CYS A 184 -6.35 -0.29 12.10
C CYS A 184 -6.00 -0.90 13.48
N PHE A 185 -6.51 -0.31 14.57
CA PHE A 185 -6.28 -0.85 15.92
C PHE A 185 -6.71 -2.32 16.09
N ASP A 186 -7.75 -2.78 15.38
CA ASP A 186 -8.26 -4.16 15.54
C ASP A 186 -7.39 -5.21 14.83
N CYS A 187 -6.68 -4.82 13.77
CA CYS A 187 -6.04 -5.81 12.90
C CYS A 187 -4.58 -5.50 12.53
N GLY A 188 -4.03 -4.38 12.97
CA GLY A 188 -2.70 -3.95 12.57
C GLY A 188 -1.65 -4.03 13.67
N PRO A 189 -0.45 -3.52 13.41
CA PRO A 189 0.60 -3.41 14.39
C PRO A 189 0.25 -2.44 15.51
N HIS A 190 0.87 -2.63 16.68
CA HIS A 190 0.71 -1.79 17.86
C HIS A 190 2.05 -1.29 18.36
N ILE A 191 2.08 -0.09 18.93
CA ILE A 191 3.24 0.40 19.66
C ILE A 191 3.36 -0.33 21.00
N THR A 192 4.57 -0.46 21.50
CA THR A 192 4.86 -1.02 22.81
C THR A 192 5.81 -0.12 23.57
N TRP A 193 5.59 -0.01 24.89
CA TRP A 193 6.50 0.69 25.78
C TRP A 193 7.27 -0.29 26.66
N ARG A 194 8.56 -0.10 26.79
CA ARG A 194 9.42 -0.84 27.71
C ARG A 194 10.27 0.12 28.53
N GLU A 195 10.35 -0.11 29.83
CA GLU A 195 11.27 0.63 30.69
C GLU A 195 12.69 0.10 30.50
N ALA A 196 13.65 1.01 30.45
CA ALA A 196 15.05 0.65 30.59
C ALA A 196 15.37 0.34 32.07
N VAL A 197 15.96 -0.83 32.32
CA VAL A 197 16.40 -1.22 33.67
C VAL A 197 17.90 -0.95 33.77
N ASN A 198 18.29 -0.13 34.71
CA ASN A 198 19.71 0.21 35.02
C ASN A 198 20.52 0.70 33.81
N GLY A 199 19.90 1.49 32.93
CA GLY A 199 20.57 2.02 31.72
C GLY A 199 20.77 1.00 30.60
N ASN A 200 20.31 -0.24 30.75
CA ASN A 200 20.32 -1.26 29.70
C ASN A 200 18.92 -1.37 29.03
N ALA A 201 18.79 -0.79 27.88
CA ALA A 201 17.56 -0.90 27.05
C ALA A 201 17.20 -2.36 26.64
N CYS A 202 18.15 -3.28 26.79
CA CYS A 202 17.99 -4.71 26.49
C CYS A 202 18.07 -5.61 27.75
N GLY A 203 18.06 -5.04 28.96
CA GLY A 203 18.00 -5.86 30.19
C GLY A 203 16.68 -6.61 30.27
N ASN A 204 16.72 -7.84 30.82
CA ASN A 204 15.51 -8.61 31.15
C ASN A 204 14.71 -7.83 32.24
N SER A 205 13.94 -6.84 31.80
CA SER A 205 12.90 -6.25 32.63
C SER A 205 11.86 -7.34 32.86
N SER A 206 11.66 -7.72 34.14
CA SER A 206 10.55 -8.61 34.51
C SER A 206 9.18 -7.95 34.36
N ALA A 207 9.14 -6.67 34.02
CA ALA A 207 7.91 -5.92 33.78
C ALA A 207 7.34 -6.26 32.39
N THR A 208 6.08 -6.66 32.35
CA THR A 208 5.35 -6.87 31.10
C THR A 208 5.30 -5.55 30.32
N PRO A 209 5.65 -5.52 29.02
CA PRO A 209 5.55 -4.31 28.22
C PRO A 209 4.11 -3.81 28.18
N ALA A 210 3.91 -2.49 28.25
CA ALA A 210 2.63 -1.90 27.89
C ALA A 210 2.45 -1.97 26.37
N VAL A 211 1.30 -2.40 25.91
CA VAL A 211 0.98 -2.55 24.48
C VAL A 211 -0.23 -1.70 24.14
N GLY A 212 -0.09 -0.83 23.14
CA GLY A 212 -1.11 0.08 22.65
C GLY A 212 -2.12 -0.62 21.73
N THR A 213 -2.82 -1.64 22.23
CA THR A 213 -3.82 -2.41 21.46
C THR A 213 -5.13 -1.64 21.23
N THR A 214 -5.39 -0.61 22.01
CA THR A 214 -6.49 0.33 21.82
C THR A 214 -5.96 1.74 21.66
N ARG A 215 -6.84 2.66 21.22
CA ARG A 215 -6.49 4.07 21.13
C ARG A 215 -6.01 4.61 22.48
N GLU A 216 -6.79 4.39 23.55
CA GLU A 216 -6.48 4.88 24.89
C GLU A 216 -5.14 4.35 25.41
N ALA A 217 -4.85 3.07 25.17
CA ALA A 217 -3.57 2.47 25.55
C ALA A 217 -2.39 3.01 24.71
N SER A 218 -2.62 3.28 23.41
CA SER A 218 -1.64 3.92 22.54
C SER A 218 -1.37 5.37 22.94
N ASP A 219 -2.42 6.15 23.21
CA ASP A 219 -2.33 7.54 23.66
C ASP A 219 -1.54 7.63 24.97
N ALA A 220 -1.82 6.76 25.94
CA ALA A 220 -1.09 6.71 27.19
C ALA A 220 0.41 6.43 27.01
N ILE A 221 0.80 5.57 26.05
CA ILE A 221 2.19 5.32 25.71
C ILE A 221 2.84 6.56 25.08
N ILE A 222 2.13 7.26 24.19
CA ILE A 222 2.62 8.47 23.54
C ILE A 222 2.78 9.61 24.55
N GLU A 223 1.77 9.83 25.42
CA GLU A 223 1.82 10.82 26.50
C GLU A 223 3.03 10.59 27.41
N ARG A 224 3.25 9.36 27.85
CA ARG A 224 4.42 8.99 28.65
C ARG A 224 5.75 9.29 27.93
N CYS A 225 5.80 9.03 26.62
CA CYS A 225 6.98 9.38 25.81
C CYS A 225 7.21 10.91 25.80
N VAL A 226 6.14 11.69 25.58
CA VAL A 226 6.19 13.16 25.58
C VAL A 226 6.63 13.71 26.92
N GLU A 227 6.07 13.21 28.04
CA GLU A 227 6.44 13.61 29.39
C GLU A 227 7.92 13.35 29.70
N LEU A 228 8.43 12.16 29.29
CA LEU A 228 9.83 11.82 29.49
C LEU A 228 10.74 12.74 28.68
N LEU A 229 10.44 13.00 27.42
CA LEU A 229 11.20 13.93 26.59
C LEU A 229 11.15 15.37 27.15
N ALA A 230 9.98 15.84 27.58
CA ALA A 230 9.81 17.17 28.18
C ALA A 230 10.61 17.35 29.49
N SER A 231 10.83 16.26 30.21
CA SER A 231 11.66 16.26 31.42
C SER A 231 13.19 16.13 31.17
N GLY A 232 13.61 16.08 29.89
CA GLY A 232 15.00 15.91 29.48
C GLY A 232 15.46 14.44 29.47
N GLY A 233 14.55 13.50 29.52
CA GLY A 233 14.84 12.08 29.35
C GLY A 233 15.15 11.72 27.91
N ILE A 234 15.69 10.52 27.70
CA ILE A 234 16.00 9.99 26.35
C ILE A 234 15.09 8.79 26.04
N VAL A 235 14.52 8.80 24.86
CA VAL A 235 13.68 7.70 24.36
C VAL A 235 14.35 7.03 23.17
N ALA A 236 14.46 5.70 23.21
CA ALA A 236 14.88 4.90 22.07
C ALA A 236 13.63 4.37 21.34
N ILE A 237 13.33 4.93 20.17
CA ILE A 237 12.18 4.56 19.36
C ILE A 237 12.62 3.50 18.35
N LYS A 238 12.10 2.27 18.49
CA LYS A 238 12.36 1.17 17.54
C LYS A 238 11.42 1.30 16.34
N GLY A 239 11.95 1.71 15.21
CA GLY A 239 11.30 1.63 13.91
C GLY A 239 11.57 0.32 13.18
N LEU A 240 11.12 0.19 11.93
CA LEU A 240 11.36 -0.99 11.10
C LEU A 240 12.85 -1.15 10.76
N GLY A 241 13.54 -0.07 10.43
CA GLY A 241 14.95 -0.07 10.03
C GLY A 241 15.96 -0.01 11.17
N GLY A 242 15.56 0.31 12.41
CA GLY A 242 16.49 0.49 13.52
C GLY A 242 15.92 1.31 14.68
N PHE A 243 16.81 1.86 15.52
CA PHE A 243 16.45 2.72 16.64
C PHE A 243 16.73 4.18 16.29
N HIS A 244 15.83 5.06 16.70
CA HIS A 244 16.02 6.50 16.75
C HIS A 244 16.09 6.92 18.23
N LEU A 245 17.08 7.75 18.55
CA LEU A 245 17.17 8.37 19.88
C LEU A 245 16.57 9.77 19.81
N ALA A 246 15.68 10.07 20.69
CA ALA A 246 15.05 11.38 20.84
C ALA A 246 15.26 11.90 22.26
#